data_de2ab3e3f640cf0ed275b42bc40706da
#
_entry.id   de2ab3e3f640cf0ed275b42bc40706da
#
_cell.length_a   1.000
_cell.length_b   1.000
_cell.length_c   1.000
_cell.angle_alpha   90.00
_cell.angle_beta   90.00
_cell.angle_gamma   90.00
#
_symmetry.space_group_name_H-M   'P 1'
#
loop_
_entity.id
_entity.type
_entity.pdbx_description
1 polymer ?
#
loop_
_entity_poly.entity_id
_entity_poly.type
_entity_poly.pdbx_seq_one_letter_code
_entity_poly.pdbx_strand_id
1 'polypeptide(L)'
;MVTLNSAALDLVLHQLYVHFPVTGGLVRAVDGVDICFRHQQITGIIGESGCGKSVLGQAILGILPDYVARSGNIFYRSTDILADNTSLPGFYGQQIALIPQNPGDSLNPLRTIGRQFGDILQTAGLNDKTNQRKQQLLTFFGLPDAERVLAAYPHELSGGMLQRVLCAMSICCSPLWLLADEPTKGLDETACGVVYENLQKIKTSQSLGMLIITHDLQLARSICADIAVMYAGQIVEYGPQVLTAPRHPYTQAFLAALPENGFQPLPGLPPLPQDHLPDCRFAPRCPSCQKRCLQEVPPVYDSGTAKVRCFLYA
;
A
#
# COMPACT_ATOMS: atom_id res chain seq x y z
N MET A 1 -27.72 13.24 5.30
CA MET A 1 -26.45 12.49 5.14
C MET A 1 -26.79 11.02 5.41
N VAL A 2 -26.77 10.16 4.38
CA VAL A 2 -26.91 8.72 4.58
C VAL A 2 -25.57 8.26 5.14
N THR A 3 -25.52 7.84 6.39
CA THR A 3 -24.36 7.17 6.98
C THR A 3 -24.21 5.83 6.26
N LEU A 4 -23.31 5.78 5.27
CA LEU A 4 -22.92 4.52 4.64
C LEU A 4 -22.32 3.63 5.74
N ASN A 5 -22.79 2.38 5.82
CA ASN A 5 -22.26 1.38 6.72
C ASN A 5 -20.75 1.22 6.38
N SER A 6 -19.86 1.35 7.37
CA SER A 6 -18.41 1.30 7.15
C SER A 6 -17.96 0.02 6.44
N ALA A 7 -18.60 -1.10 6.73
CA ALA A 7 -18.34 -2.38 6.06
C ALA A 7 -18.64 -2.38 4.54
N ALA A 8 -19.53 -1.50 4.07
CA ALA A 8 -19.81 -1.35 2.64
C ALA A 8 -18.67 -0.64 1.88
N LEU A 9 -17.73 -0.05 2.59
CA LEU A 9 -16.58 0.67 2.03
C LEU A 9 -15.25 -0.10 2.17
N ASP A 10 -15.29 -1.32 2.73
CA ASP A 10 -14.12 -2.18 2.84
C ASP A 10 -13.62 -2.60 1.45
N LEU A 11 -12.30 -2.78 1.33
CA LEU A 11 -11.67 -3.39 0.16
C LEU A 11 -11.47 -4.88 0.43
N VAL A 12 -12.16 -5.73 -0.33
CA VAL A 12 -12.08 -7.19 -0.17
C VAL A 12 -11.41 -7.81 -1.39
N LEU A 13 -10.26 -8.43 -1.17
CA LEU A 13 -9.55 -9.20 -2.17
C LEU A 13 -9.91 -10.67 -1.98
N HIS A 14 -10.37 -11.31 -3.06
CA HIS A 14 -10.74 -12.73 -3.05
C HIS A 14 -10.00 -13.49 -4.14
N GLN A 15 -9.17 -14.46 -3.71
CA GLN A 15 -8.37 -15.31 -4.60
C GLN A 15 -7.67 -14.47 -5.67
N LEU A 16 -7.04 -13.37 -5.27
CA LEU A 16 -6.38 -12.46 -6.22
C LEU A 16 -5.07 -13.06 -6.71
N TYR A 17 -4.93 -13.17 -8.02
CA TYR A 17 -3.72 -13.57 -8.72
C TYR A 17 -3.30 -12.48 -9.69
N VAL A 18 -2.01 -12.16 -9.72
CA VAL A 18 -1.39 -11.27 -10.70
C VAL A 18 -0.08 -11.90 -11.17
N HIS A 19 -0.06 -12.29 -12.43
CA HIS A 19 1.05 -13.04 -13.02
C HIS A 19 1.58 -12.32 -14.26
N PHE A 20 2.88 -12.17 -14.35
CA PHE A 20 3.56 -11.57 -15.49
C PHE A 20 4.10 -12.66 -16.39
N PRO A 21 3.69 -12.72 -17.67
CA PRO A 21 4.33 -13.61 -18.64
C PRO A 21 5.75 -13.11 -18.93
N VAL A 22 6.72 -13.99 -18.83
CA VAL A 22 8.13 -13.72 -19.13
C VAL A 22 8.70 -14.80 -20.03
N THR A 23 9.82 -14.52 -20.70
CA THR A 23 10.51 -15.52 -21.52
C THR A 23 10.91 -16.71 -20.67
N GLY A 24 10.32 -17.86 -20.94
CA GLY A 24 10.62 -19.11 -20.22
C GLY A 24 9.74 -19.40 -19.01
N GLY A 25 8.69 -18.61 -18.73
CA GLY A 25 7.82 -18.90 -17.59
C GLY A 25 6.83 -17.83 -17.19
N LEU A 26 6.47 -17.85 -15.93
CA LEU A 26 5.47 -16.98 -15.33
C LEU A 26 5.98 -16.44 -14.00
N VAL A 27 6.02 -15.14 -13.83
CA VAL A 27 6.30 -14.48 -12.54
C VAL A 27 5.01 -14.34 -11.76
N ARG A 28 4.89 -15.03 -10.64
CA ARG A 28 3.71 -15.03 -9.75
C ARG A 28 3.86 -13.93 -8.70
N ALA A 29 3.61 -12.69 -9.09
CA ALA A 29 3.84 -11.54 -8.22
C ALA A 29 2.80 -11.41 -7.10
N VAL A 30 1.53 -11.78 -7.36
CA VAL A 30 0.48 -11.96 -6.36
C VAL A 30 -0.15 -13.32 -6.63
N ASP A 31 -0.33 -14.15 -5.59
CA ASP A 31 -0.68 -15.55 -5.80
C ASP A 31 -1.63 -16.08 -4.72
N GLY A 32 -2.93 -15.94 -4.98
CA GLY A 32 -4.00 -16.40 -4.09
C GLY A 32 -4.12 -15.55 -2.84
N VAL A 33 -4.19 -14.22 -2.98
CA VAL A 33 -4.38 -13.32 -1.85
C VAL A 33 -5.86 -13.20 -1.52
N ASP A 34 -6.19 -13.56 -0.26
CA ASP A 34 -7.49 -13.37 0.37
C ASP A 34 -7.32 -12.46 1.58
N ILE A 35 -7.85 -11.22 1.53
CA ILE A 35 -7.77 -10.26 2.61
C ILE A 35 -8.90 -9.23 2.53
N CYS A 36 -9.36 -8.78 3.70
CA CYS A 36 -10.29 -7.66 3.83
C CYS A 36 -9.59 -6.51 4.54
N PHE A 37 -9.40 -5.40 3.84
CA PHE A 37 -8.92 -4.14 4.40
C PHE A 37 -10.12 -3.32 4.85
N ARG A 38 -10.16 -2.98 6.14
CA ARG A 38 -11.29 -2.27 6.74
C ARG A 38 -11.19 -0.77 6.47
N HIS A 39 -12.30 -0.19 6.02
CA HIS A 39 -12.42 1.26 5.89
C HIS A 39 -12.20 1.96 7.25
N GLN A 40 -11.67 3.18 7.23
CA GLN A 40 -11.29 3.95 8.43
C GLN A 40 -10.17 3.34 9.28
N GLN A 41 -9.50 2.31 8.78
CA GLN A 41 -8.30 1.75 9.39
C GLN A 41 -7.09 1.97 8.49
N ILE A 42 -5.91 1.99 9.12
CA ILE A 42 -4.64 2.02 8.41
C ILE A 42 -4.02 0.64 8.49
N THR A 43 -3.82 0.02 7.34
CA THR A 43 -3.14 -1.27 7.24
C THR A 43 -1.77 -1.07 6.58
N GLY A 44 -0.73 -1.53 7.26
CA GLY A 44 0.62 -1.63 6.71
C GLY A 44 0.79 -2.94 5.92
N ILE A 45 1.36 -2.88 4.72
CA ILE A 45 1.75 -4.05 3.93
C ILE A 45 3.28 -4.10 3.94
N ILE A 46 3.86 -5.09 4.61
CA ILE A 46 5.30 -5.23 4.81
C ILE A 46 5.83 -6.56 4.23
N GLY A 47 7.13 -6.66 4.04
CA GLY A 47 7.81 -7.86 3.54
C GLY A 47 9.09 -7.53 2.78
N GLU A 48 9.87 -8.55 2.41
CA GLU A 48 11.11 -8.39 1.64
C GLU A 48 10.87 -7.69 0.29
N SER A 49 11.91 -7.05 -0.26
CA SER A 49 11.89 -6.47 -1.60
C SER A 49 11.56 -7.55 -2.64
N GLY A 50 10.72 -7.22 -3.63
CA GLY A 50 10.33 -8.17 -4.69
C GLY A 50 9.24 -9.18 -4.29
N CYS A 51 8.70 -9.15 -3.06
CA CYS A 51 7.64 -10.10 -2.65
C CYS A 51 6.24 -9.81 -3.24
N GLY A 52 6.05 -8.70 -4.01
CA GLY A 52 4.80 -8.41 -4.72
C GLY A 52 3.99 -7.23 -4.16
N LYS A 53 4.44 -6.52 -3.12
CA LYS A 53 3.67 -5.44 -2.45
C LYS A 53 3.19 -4.35 -3.40
N SER A 54 4.08 -3.76 -4.20
CA SER A 54 3.72 -2.69 -5.15
C SER A 54 2.80 -3.21 -6.25
N VAL A 55 2.96 -4.48 -6.69
CA VAL A 55 2.06 -5.11 -7.65
C VAL A 55 0.67 -5.28 -7.06
N LEU A 56 0.56 -5.65 -5.78
CA LEU A 56 -0.71 -5.71 -5.07
C LEU A 56 -1.37 -4.33 -5.02
N GLY A 57 -0.59 -3.28 -4.71
CA GLY A 57 -1.07 -1.89 -4.74
C GLY A 57 -1.56 -1.46 -6.13
N GLN A 58 -0.81 -1.78 -7.19
CA GLN A 58 -1.20 -1.49 -8.58
C GLN A 58 -2.47 -2.25 -9.00
N ALA A 59 -2.66 -3.48 -8.53
CA ALA A 59 -3.89 -4.23 -8.75
C ALA A 59 -5.11 -3.54 -8.11
N ILE A 60 -4.97 -3.10 -6.85
CA ILE A 60 -6.02 -2.36 -6.13
C ILE A 60 -6.34 -1.03 -6.83
N LEU A 61 -5.33 -0.35 -7.35
CA LEU A 61 -5.50 0.88 -8.12
C LEU A 61 -6.05 0.65 -9.53
N GLY A 62 -6.05 -0.60 -10.05
CA GLY A 62 -6.48 -0.90 -11.40
C GLY A 62 -5.56 -0.32 -12.49
N ILE A 63 -4.26 -0.14 -12.19
CA ILE A 63 -3.25 0.43 -13.12
C ILE A 63 -2.24 -0.61 -13.63
N LEU A 64 -2.57 -1.89 -13.50
CA LEU A 64 -1.75 -2.95 -14.08
C LEU A 64 -1.76 -2.87 -15.61
N PRO A 65 -0.62 -3.11 -16.28
CA PRO A 65 -0.57 -3.19 -17.74
C PRO A 65 -1.49 -4.29 -18.31
N ASP A 66 -2.01 -4.10 -19.51
CA ASP A 66 -2.99 -5.02 -20.12
C ASP A 66 -2.43 -6.42 -20.38
N TYR A 67 -1.12 -6.56 -20.59
CA TYR A 67 -0.48 -7.85 -20.84
C TYR A 67 -0.33 -8.71 -19.57
N VAL A 68 -0.64 -8.19 -18.41
CA VAL A 68 -0.54 -8.91 -17.13
C VAL A 68 -1.76 -9.78 -16.93
N ALA A 69 -1.54 -11.09 -16.72
CA ALA A 69 -2.60 -12.01 -16.38
C ALA A 69 -3.09 -11.75 -14.97
N ARG A 70 -4.40 -11.54 -14.84
CA ARG A 70 -5.05 -11.28 -13.55
C ARG A 70 -6.32 -12.11 -13.43
N SER A 71 -6.57 -12.62 -12.23
CA SER A 71 -7.79 -13.36 -11.90
C SER A 71 -8.13 -13.23 -10.43
N GLY A 72 -9.32 -13.69 -10.03
CA GLY A 72 -9.91 -13.42 -8.74
C GLY A 72 -10.74 -12.14 -8.77
N ASN A 73 -10.98 -11.53 -7.61
CA ASN A 73 -11.84 -10.35 -7.50
C ASN A 73 -11.25 -9.34 -6.51
N ILE A 74 -11.51 -8.07 -6.77
CA ILE A 74 -11.30 -6.96 -5.82
C ILE A 74 -12.63 -6.25 -5.66
N PHE A 75 -13.33 -6.53 -4.56
CA PHE A 75 -14.63 -5.91 -4.30
C PHE A 75 -14.47 -4.59 -3.54
N TYR A 76 -15.11 -3.56 -4.06
CA TYR A 76 -15.33 -2.28 -3.42
C TYR A 76 -16.77 -1.83 -3.67
N ARG A 77 -17.53 -1.50 -2.62
CA ARG A 77 -18.96 -1.14 -2.74
C ARG A 77 -19.78 -2.15 -3.54
N SER A 78 -19.51 -3.43 -3.35
CA SER A 78 -20.15 -4.53 -4.10
C SER A 78 -19.82 -4.55 -5.61
N THR A 79 -18.90 -3.72 -6.08
CA THR A 79 -18.39 -3.74 -7.45
C THR A 79 -17.04 -4.45 -7.48
N ASP A 80 -16.87 -5.34 -8.45
CA ASP A 80 -15.55 -5.93 -8.72
C ASP A 80 -14.72 -4.96 -9.57
N ILE A 81 -13.83 -4.21 -8.89
CA ILE A 81 -12.98 -3.21 -9.55
C ILE A 81 -11.81 -3.81 -10.33
N LEU A 82 -11.53 -5.10 -10.18
CA LEU A 82 -10.55 -5.80 -11.02
C LEU A 82 -11.10 -6.02 -12.44
N ALA A 83 -12.40 -6.30 -12.54
CA ALA A 83 -13.08 -6.49 -13.81
C ALA A 83 -13.38 -5.13 -14.48
N ASP A 84 -13.91 -4.17 -13.72
CA ASP A 84 -14.28 -2.83 -14.24
C ASP A 84 -14.25 -1.78 -13.12
N ASN A 85 -13.16 -1.03 -13.02
CA ASN A 85 -13.05 0.12 -12.11
C ASN A 85 -13.68 1.39 -12.67
N THR A 86 -13.99 1.43 -13.98
CA THR A 86 -14.57 2.62 -14.64
C THR A 86 -16.05 2.78 -14.34
N SER A 87 -16.71 1.73 -13.87
CA SER A 87 -18.12 1.75 -13.47
C SER A 87 -18.38 2.60 -12.21
N LEU A 88 -17.31 2.94 -11.44
CA LEU A 88 -17.40 3.78 -10.25
C LEU A 88 -17.08 5.24 -10.58
N PRO A 89 -18.08 6.16 -10.52
CA PRO A 89 -17.83 7.59 -10.76
C PRO A 89 -16.74 8.13 -9.85
N GLY A 90 -15.79 8.89 -10.43
CA GLY A 90 -14.69 9.49 -9.68
C GLY A 90 -13.78 8.45 -9.02
N PHE A 91 -13.64 7.24 -9.62
CA PHE A 91 -12.82 6.18 -9.04
C PHE A 91 -11.45 6.68 -8.62
N TYR A 92 -10.73 7.33 -9.53
CA TYR A 92 -9.49 8.03 -9.16
C TYR A 92 -9.79 9.40 -8.55
N GLY A 93 -9.23 9.64 -7.37
CA GLY A 93 -9.33 10.89 -6.63
C GLY A 93 -10.45 10.95 -5.60
N GLN A 94 -11.66 10.42 -5.88
CA GLN A 94 -12.77 10.40 -4.90
C GLN A 94 -12.96 9.05 -4.22
N GLN A 95 -12.77 7.94 -4.93
CA GLN A 95 -12.87 6.62 -4.31
C GLN A 95 -11.51 6.19 -3.79
N ILE A 96 -10.48 6.27 -4.63
CA ILE A 96 -9.11 5.91 -4.27
C ILE A 96 -8.12 6.95 -4.76
N ALA A 97 -7.09 7.23 -3.97
CA ALA A 97 -5.97 8.10 -4.32
C ALA A 97 -4.64 7.43 -3.97
N LEU A 98 -3.56 7.94 -4.57
CA LEU A 98 -2.20 7.44 -4.41
C LEU A 98 -1.27 8.54 -3.89
N ILE A 99 -0.44 8.21 -2.89
CA ILE A 99 0.81 8.90 -2.61
C ILE A 99 1.92 8.04 -3.23
N PRO A 100 2.53 8.49 -4.33
CA PRO A 100 3.55 7.72 -5.04
C PRO A 100 4.89 7.73 -4.30
N GLN A 101 5.76 6.77 -4.63
CA GLN A 101 7.07 6.57 -4.02
C GLN A 101 8.02 7.78 -4.22
N ASN A 102 8.11 8.29 -5.45
CA ASN A 102 9.04 9.36 -5.82
C ASN A 102 8.29 10.65 -6.16
N PRO A 103 8.33 11.68 -5.29
CA PRO A 103 7.66 12.94 -5.55
C PRO A 103 8.09 13.64 -6.84
N GLY A 104 9.40 13.63 -7.13
CA GLY A 104 9.96 14.30 -8.32
C GLY A 104 9.49 13.67 -9.63
N ASP A 105 9.40 12.35 -9.69
CA ASP A 105 9.02 11.61 -10.90
C ASP A 105 7.50 11.61 -11.15
N SER A 106 6.72 11.97 -10.11
CA SER A 106 5.26 11.91 -10.16
C SER A 106 4.62 13.19 -10.66
N LEU A 107 5.38 14.27 -10.78
CA LEU A 107 4.92 15.56 -11.24
C LEU A 107 5.49 15.89 -12.62
N ASN A 108 4.66 16.49 -13.47
CA ASN A 108 5.11 16.96 -14.77
C ASN A 108 6.04 18.19 -14.60
N PRO A 109 7.34 18.10 -14.97
CA PRO A 109 8.31 19.17 -14.72
C PRO A 109 8.03 20.45 -15.55
N LEU A 110 7.22 20.35 -16.61
CA LEU A 110 6.89 21.46 -17.50
C LEU A 110 5.59 22.18 -17.14
N ARG A 111 4.95 21.78 -16.04
CA ARG A 111 3.69 22.37 -15.58
C ARG A 111 3.80 22.86 -14.13
N THR A 112 3.22 24.01 -13.85
CA THR A 112 3.19 24.53 -12.47
C THR A 112 2.36 23.61 -11.54
N ILE A 113 2.67 23.63 -10.26
CA ILE A 113 1.94 22.87 -9.24
C ILE A 113 0.44 23.19 -9.28
N GLY A 114 0.09 24.47 -9.40
CA GLY A 114 -1.31 24.90 -9.41
C GLY A 114 -2.11 24.39 -10.61
N ARG A 115 -1.48 24.24 -11.78
CA ARG A 115 -2.11 23.61 -12.96
C ARG A 115 -2.36 22.14 -12.76
N GLN A 116 -1.35 21.39 -12.30
CA GLN A 116 -1.46 19.95 -12.03
C GLN A 116 -2.51 19.66 -10.95
N PHE A 117 -2.54 20.48 -9.90
CA PHE A 117 -3.57 20.41 -8.87
C PHE A 117 -4.98 20.66 -9.45
N GLY A 118 -5.09 21.65 -10.36
CA GLY A 118 -6.34 21.97 -11.06
C GLY A 118 -6.85 20.82 -11.92
N ASP A 119 -5.95 20.10 -12.62
CA ASP A 119 -6.32 18.95 -13.45
C ASP A 119 -6.95 17.82 -12.61
N ILE A 120 -6.36 17.53 -11.44
CA ILE A 120 -6.90 16.51 -10.52
C ILE A 120 -8.33 16.88 -10.09
N LEU A 121 -8.51 18.12 -9.66
CA LEU A 121 -9.84 18.61 -9.25
C LEU A 121 -10.84 18.59 -10.40
N GLN A 122 -10.45 19.02 -11.58
CA GLN A 122 -11.29 19.03 -12.78
C GLN A 122 -11.70 17.62 -13.20
N THR A 123 -10.76 16.66 -13.18
CA THR A 123 -11.05 15.24 -13.49
C THR A 123 -12.05 14.65 -12.49
N ALA A 124 -12.00 15.06 -11.23
CA ALA A 124 -12.95 14.67 -10.21
C ALA A 124 -14.28 15.47 -10.26
N GLY A 125 -14.49 16.34 -11.26
CA GLY A 125 -15.69 17.17 -11.37
C GLY A 125 -15.78 18.29 -10.33
N LEU A 126 -14.68 18.60 -9.62
CA LEU A 126 -14.60 19.63 -8.60
C LEU A 126 -14.09 20.95 -9.20
N ASN A 127 -14.73 22.04 -8.83
CA ASN A 127 -14.37 23.36 -9.35
C ASN A 127 -13.79 24.22 -8.22
N ASP A 128 -12.51 24.56 -8.32
CA ASP A 128 -11.79 25.44 -7.38
C ASP A 128 -11.27 26.68 -8.11
N LYS A 129 -12.19 27.49 -8.64
CA LYS A 129 -11.86 28.73 -9.41
C LYS A 129 -11.05 29.73 -8.59
N THR A 130 -11.23 29.74 -7.27
CA THR A 130 -10.58 30.71 -6.36
C THR A 130 -9.26 30.19 -5.79
N ASN A 131 -8.85 28.97 -6.13
CA ASN A 131 -7.72 28.27 -5.51
C ASN A 131 -7.83 28.09 -3.98
N GLN A 132 -8.97 28.37 -3.39
CA GLN A 132 -9.15 28.35 -1.93
C GLN A 132 -8.84 26.97 -1.33
N ARG A 133 -9.38 25.90 -1.95
CA ARG A 133 -9.14 24.52 -1.50
C ARG A 133 -7.67 24.16 -1.59
N LYS A 134 -7.00 24.50 -2.68
CA LYS A 134 -5.56 24.24 -2.88
C LYS A 134 -4.73 24.97 -1.82
N GLN A 135 -5.00 26.25 -1.58
CA GLN A 135 -4.30 27.06 -0.57
C GLN A 135 -4.49 26.49 0.84
N GLN A 136 -5.73 26.10 1.20
CA GLN A 136 -6.03 25.50 2.50
C GLN A 136 -5.25 24.20 2.70
N LEU A 137 -5.21 23.33 1.70
CA LEU A 137 -4.48 22.06 1.78
C LEU A 137 -2.96 22.25 1.86
N LEU A 138 -2.40 23.16 1.06
CA LEU A 138 -0.96 23.47 1.13
C LEU A 138 -0.59 24.04 2.51
N THR A 139 -1.40 24.95 3.05
CA THR A 139 -1.20 25.50 4.40
C THR A 139 -1.30 24.40 5.47
N PHE A 140 -2.29 23.52 5.36
CA PHE A 140 -2.46 22.36 6.26
C PHE A 140 -1.23 21.46 6.31
N PHE A 141 -0.56 21.26 5.17
CA PHE A 141 0.70 20.51 5.09
C PHE A 141 1.95 21.36 5.36
N GLY A 142 1.81 22.57 5.90
CA GLY A 142 2.93 23.41 6.32
C GLY A 142 3.63 24.15 5.16
N LEU A 143 2.88 24.50 4.13
CA LEU A 143 3.30 25.36 3.02
C LEU A 143 2.46 26.65 3.03
N PRO A 144 2.73 27.60 3.96
CA PRO A 144 1.88 28.77 4.17
C PRO A 144 1.93 29.76 3.00
N ASP A 145 3.04 29.85 2.25
CA ASP A 145 3.16 30.62 1.03
C ASP A 145 2.57 29.85 -0.17
N ALA A 146 1.28 29.54 -0.05
CA ALA A 146 0.59 28.67 -1.00
C ALA A 146 0.52 29.26 -2.41
N GLU A 147 0.43 30.58 -2.56
CA GLU A 147 0.38 31.24 -3.87
C GLU A 147 1.68 31.04 -4.64
N ARG A 148 2.80 31.26 -3.97
CA ARG A 148 4.12 31.00 -4.55
C ARG A 148 4.28 29.52 -4.93
N VAL A 149 3.87 28.59 -4.06
CA VAL A 149 3.94 27.15 -4.34
C VAL A 149 3.08 26.76 -5.54
N LEU A 150 1.87 27.31 -5.66
CA LEU A 150 0.99 27.04 -6.80
C LEU A 150 1.54 27.60 -8.12
N ALA A 151 2.29 28.70 -8.09
CA ALA A 151 2.93 29.29 -9.25
C ALA A 151 4.22 28.59 -9.65
N ALA A 152 4.87 27.86 -8.73
CA ALA A 152 6.15 27.22 -8.95
C ALA A 152 6.04 25.98 -9.84
N TYR A 153 7.15 25.66 -10.52
CA TYR A 153 7.39 24.36 -11.17
C TYR A 153 7.99 23.36 -10.16
N PRO A 154 7.85 22.04 -10.41
CA PRO A 154 8.38 21.03 -9.49
C PRO A 154 9.86 21.21 -9.14
N HIS A 155 10.71 21.55 -10.12
CA HIS A 155 12.16 21.73 -9.94
C HIS A 155 12.55 22.97 -9.12
N GLU A 156 11.62 23.89 -8.87
CA GLU A 156 11.82 25.07 -8.02
C GLU A 156 11.53 24.81 -6.53
N LEU A 157 11.04 23.61 -6.20
CA LEU A 157 10.67 23.19 -4.85
C LEU A 157 11.68 22.19 -4.29
N SER A 158 11.94 22.24 -2.99
CA SER A 158 12.73 21.20 -2.32
C SER A 158 11.98 19.87 -2.27
N GLY A 159 12.70 18.76 -2.09
CA GLY A 159 12.10 17.43 -1.98
C GLY A 159 11.03 17.33 -0.89
N GLY A 160 11.29 17.93 0.28
CA GLY A 160 10.29 17.99 1.35
C GLY A 160 9.06 18.85 1.03
N MET A 161 9.23 19.91 0.21
CA MET A 161 8.07 20.69 -0.29
C MET A 161 7.27 19.86 -1.30
N LEU A 162 7.93 19.16 -2.22
CA LEU A 162 7.27 18.28 -3.20
C LEU A 162 6.46 17.18 -2.51
N GLN A 163 7.02 16.57 -1.46
CA GLN A 163 6.31 15.56 -0.67
C GLN A 163 5.03 16.11 -0.04
N ARG A 164 5.08 17.30 0.55
CA ARG A 164 3.90 17.97 1.11
C ARG A 164 2.88 18.35 0.05
N VAL A 165 3.32 18.80 -1.11
CA VAL A 165 2.47 19.08 -2.28
C VAL A 165 1.74 17.81 -2.71
N LEU A 166 2.44 16.67 -2.84
CA LEU A 166 1.80 15.40 -3.22
C LEU A 166 0.80 14.92 -2.17
N CYS A 167 1.11 15.04 -0.88
CA CYS A 167 0.13 14.76 0.17
C CYS A 167 -1.12 15.65 0.04
N ALA A 168 -0.96 16.94 -0.25
CA ALA A 168 -2.08 17.84 -0.48
C ALA A 168 -2.91 17.44 -1.72
N MET A 169 -2.23 17.10 -2.82
CA MET A 169 -2.87 16.64 -4.06
C MET A 169 -3.62 15.32 -3.88
N SER A 170 -3.04 14.36 -3.15
CA SER A 170 -3.65 13.03 -2.96
C SER A 170 -4.98 13.09 -2.20
N ILE A 171 -5.16 14.06 -1.28
CA ILE A 171 -6.41 14.18 -0.52
C ILE A 171 -7.34 15.28 -1.02
N CYS A 172 -6.98 15.99 -2.08
CA CYS A 172 -7.73 17.17 -2.53
C CYS A 172 -9.17 16.87 -2.99
N CYS A 173 -9.43 15.64 -3.42
CA CYS A 173 -10.76 15.18 -3.81
C CYS A 173 -11.52 14.47 -2.66
N SER A 174 -10.97 14.46 -1.45
CA SER A 174 -11.51 13.74 -0.28
C SER A 174 -11.73 12.25 -0.57
N PRO A 175 -10.68 11.49 -0.91
CA PRO A 175 -10.79 10.08 -1.24
C PRO A 175 -11.32 9.26 -0.06
N LEU A 176 -11.96 8.13 -0.36
CA LEU A 176 -12.38 7.16 0.67
C LEU A 176 -11.25 6.18 1.01
N TRP A 177 -10.33 5.96 0.05
CA TRP A 177 -9.14 5.16 0.25
C TRP A 177 -7.89 5.91 -0.22
N LEU A 178 -6.80 5.77 0.53
CA LEU A 178 -5.48 6.28 0.19
C LEU A 178 -4.47 5.15 0.21
N LEU A 179 -3.76 4.96 -0.89
CA LEU A 179 -2.62 4.06 -0.96
C LEU A 179 -1.35 4.88 -0.94
N ALA A 180 -0.41 4.57 -0.03
CA ALA A 180 0.92 5.14 0.01
C ALA A 180 1.94 4.03 -0.29
N ASP A 181 2.63 4.13 -1.43
CA ASP A 181 3.62 3.14 -1.85
C ASP A 181 5.03 3.64 -1.52
N GLU A 182 5.67 2.99 -0.53
CA GLU A 182 7.04 3.27 -0.07
C GLU A 182 7.30 4.77 0.21
N PRO A 183 6.45 5.46 1.00
CA PRO A 183 6.48 6.92 1.11
C PRO A 183 7.74 7.49 1.78
N THR A 184 8.55 6.65 2.45
CA THR A 184 9.80 7.04 3.12
C THR A 184 11.05 6.57 2.40
N LYS A 185 10.91 5.88 1.27
CA LYS A 185 12.06 5.29 0.58
C LYS A 185 13.01 6.35 0.01
N GLY A 186 14.30 6.19 0.30
CA GLY A 186 15.34 7.10 -0.19
C GLY A 186 15.39 8.45 0.53
N LEU A 187 14.63 8.61 1.62
CA LEU A 187 14.63 9.81 2.45
C LEU A 187 15.60 9.65 3.64
N ASP A 188 16.18 10.76 4.07
CA ASP A 188 16.88 10.83 5.34
C ASP A 188 15.90 10.82 6.53
N GLU A 189 16.41 10.68 7.75
CA GLU A 189 15.61 10.59 8.97
C GLU A 189 14.70 11.82 9.18
N THR A 190 15.20 13.00 8.86
CA THR A 190 14.43 14.26 8.99
C THR A 190 13.25 14.29 8.02
N ALA A 191 13.48 13.90 6.77
CA ALA A 191 12.44 13.82 5.75
C ALA A 191 11.42 12.70 6.04
N CYS A 192 11.86 11.57 6.59
CA CYS A 192 10.96 10.52 7.10
C CYS A 192 10.02 11.07 8.18
N GLY A 193 10.53 11.87 9.13
CA GLY A 193 9.71 12.52 10.15
C GLY A 193 8.60 13.39 9.56
N VAL A 194 8.90 14.14 8.51
CA VAL A 194 7.89 14.96 7.79
C VAL A 194 6.81 14.07 7.15
N VAL A 195 7.19 12.94 6.55
CA VAL A 195 6.22 11.99 5.99
C VAL A 195 5.32 11.42 7.08
N TYR A 196 5.89 11.03 8.22
CA TYR A 196 5.11 10.50 9.35
C TYR A 196 4.08 11.53 9.84
N GLU A 197 4.50 12.78 10.05
CA GLU A 197 3.60 13.87 10.44
C GLU A 197 2.47 14.08 9.41
N ASN A 198 2.80 14.07 8.12
CA ASN A 198 1.81 14.26 7.07
C ASN A 198 0.78 13.12 7.03
N LEU A 199 1.21 11.87 7.15
CA LEU A 199 0.30 10.72 7.21
C LEU A 199 -0.55 10.73 8.48
N GLN A 200 0.01 11.16 9.64
CA GLN A 200 -0.76 11.36 10.87
C GLN A 200 -1.80 12.47 10.72
N LYS A 201 -1.47 13.58 10.07
CA LYS A 201 -2.43 14.67 9.76
C LYS A 201 -3.58 14.15 8.90
N ILE A 202 -3.29 13.34 7.88
CA ILE A 202 -4.32 12.72 7.03
C ILE A 202 -5.22 11.81 7.87
N LYS A 203 -4.62 10.92 8.69
CA LYS A 203 -5.35 10.01 9.59
C LYS A 203 -6.34 10.73 10.49
N THR A 204 -5.93 11.86 11.08
CA THR A 204 -6.74 12.59 12.05
C THR A 204 -7.77 13.51 11.42
N SER A 205 -7.54 13.98 10.19
CA SER A 205 -8.40 14.96 9.50
C SER A 205 -9.39 14.34 8.53
N GLN A 206 -9.16 13.11 8.10
CA GLN A 206 -9.96 12.42 7.08
C GLN A 206 -10.51 11.10 7.60
N SER A 207 -11.77 10.82 7.28
CA SER A 207 -12.39 9.51 7.56
C SER A 207 -12.20 8.59 6.35
N LEU A 208 -10.97 8.12 6.15
CA LEU A 208 -10.60 7.25 5.02
C LEU A 208 -9.92 5.96 5.49
N GLY A 209 -9.96 4.92 4.66
CA GLY A 209 -9.08 3.76 4.80
C GLY A 209 -7.72 4.07 4.18
N MET A 210 -6.63 3.57 4.78
CA MET A 210 -5.29 3.79 4.24
C MET A 210 -4.52 2.47 4.15
N LEU A 211 -3.89 2.24 3.00
CA LEU A 211 -2.93 1.16 2.79
C LEU A 211 -1.54 1.76 2.65
N ILE A 212 -0.60 1.34 3.50
CA ILE A 212 0.78 1.79 3.46
C ILE A 212 1.67 0.62 3.11
N ILE A 213 2.20 0.61 1.90
CA ILE A 213 3.23 -0.33 1.48
C ILE A 213 4.57 0.23 1.94
N THR A 214 5.29 -0.51 2.77
CA THR A 214 6.56 -0.03 3.28
C THR A 214 7.48 -1.16 3.79
N HIS A 215 8.77 -0.91 3.77
CA HIS A 215 9.78 -1.67 4.52
C HIS A 215 10.19 -0.95 5.82
N ASP A 216 9.68 0.27 6.05
CA ASP A 216 9.92 1.05 7.24
C ASP A 216 8.98 0.60 8.36
N LEU A 217 9.53 -0.21 9.27
CA LEU A 217 8.76 -0.75 10.39
C LEU A 217 8.47 0.27 11.49
N GLN A 218 9.26 1.36 11.58
CA GLN A 218 8.97 2.45 12.51
C GLN A 218 7.71 3.19 12.06
N LEU A 219 7.60 3.48 10.76
CA LEU A 219 6.36 4.02 10.19
C LEU A 219 5.18 3.08 10.44
N ALA A 220 5.35 1.78 10.13
CA ALA A 220 4.29 0.79 10.31
C ALA A 220 3.81 0.71 11.77
N ARG A 221 4.73 0.68 12.75
CA ARG A 221 4.41 0.66 14.19
C ARG A 221 3.71 1.94 14.68
N SER A 222 4.08 3.09 14.11
CA SER A 222 3.59 4.39 14.61
C SER A 222 2.18 4.71 14.15
N ILE A 223 1.74 4.21 12.97
CA ILE A 223 0.51 4.67 12.35
C ILE A 223 -0.48 3.55 11.99
N CYS A 224 -0.01 2.33 11.69
CA CYS A 224 -0.88 1.24 11.26
C CYS A 224 -1.60 0.58 12.43
N ALA A 225 -2.89 0.30 12.25
CA ALA A 225 -3.70 -0.47 13.18
C ALA A 225 -3.54 -1.98 12.94
N ASP A 226 -3.44 -2.37 11.67
CA ASP A 226 -3.23 -3.76 11.25
C ASP A 226 -1.99 -3.85 10.36
N ILE A 227 -1.32 -5.00 10.37
CA ILE A 227 -0.19 -5.31 9.50
C ILE A 227 -0.48 -6.57 8.69
N ALA A 228 -0.28 -6.48 7.38
CA ALA A 228 -0.26 -7.60 6.45
C ALA A 228 1.18 -7.90 6.05
N VAL A 229 1.67 -9.08 6.35
CA VAL A 229 3.01 -9.53 5.99
C VAL A 229 2.94 -10.31 4.69
N MET A 230 3.67 -9.86 3.68
CA MET A 230 3.70 -10.48 2.35
C MET A 230 5.03 -11.18 2.10
N TYR A 231 4.96 -12.42 1.63
CA TYR A 231 6.11 -13.22 1.23
C TYR A 231 5.82 -13.96 -0.07
N ALA A 232 6.69 -13.80 -1.06
CA ALA A 232 6.62 -14.50 -2.36
C ALA A 232 5.20 -14.51 -2.99
N GLY A 233 4.52 -13.38 -3.02
CA GLY A 233 3.19 -13.22 -3.62
C GLY A 233 2.02 -13.56 -2.69
N GLN A 234 2.25 -14.02 -1.47
CA GLN A 234 1.18 -14.43 -0.55
C GLN A 234 1.17 -13.59 0.73
N ILE A 235 -0.02 -13.34 1.29
CA ILE A 235 -0.14 -12.83 2.66
C ILE A 235 0.03 -14.03 3.60
N VAL A 236 1.10 -13.99 4.39
CA VAL A 236 1.46 -15.09 5.33
C VAL A 236 0.97 -14.83 6.75
N GLU A 237 0.80 -13.55 7.12
CA GLU A 237 0.28 -13.16 8.43
C GLU A 237 -0.45 -11.82 8.32
N TYR A 238 -1.56 -11.65 9.07
CA TYR A 238 -2.33 -10.40 9.10
C TYR A 238 -2.99 -10.20 10.48
N GLY A 239 -2.90 -8.97 11.00
CA GLY A 239 -3.59 -8.57 12.24
C GLY A 239 -2.91 -7.42 12.98
N PRO A 240 -3.48 -6.99 14.13
CA PRO A 240 -2.99 -5.83 14.87
C PRO A 240 -1.71 -6.10 15.69
N GLN A 241 -1.43 -7.36 16.03
CA GLN A 241 -0.31 -7.73 16.89
C GLN A 241 0.89 -8.32 16.15
N VAL A 242 0.89 -8.29 14.82
CA VAL A 242 1.93 -8.93 13.98
C VAL A 242 3.35 -8.46 14.31
N LEU A 243 3.53 -7.17 14.62
CA LEU A 243 4.86 -6.61 14.94
C LEU A 243 5.30 -6.85 16.39
N THR A 244 4.37 -7.18 17.30
CA THR A 244 4.65 -7.37 18.74
C THR A 244 4.61 -8.83 19.15
N ALA A 245 3.78 -9.63 18.49
CA ALA A 245 3.60 -11.06 18.75
C ALA A 245 3.52 -11.85 17.41
N PRO A 246 4.60 -11.87 16.60
CA PRO A 246 4.63 -12.53 15.30
C PRO A 246 4.44 -14.04 15.46
N ARG A 247 3.61 -14.62 14.61
CA ARG A 247 3.28 -16.06 14.66
C ARG A 247 3.94 -16.84 13.52
N HIS A 248 3.86 -16.31 12.28
CA HIS A 248 4.44 -17.00 11.15
C HIS A 248 5.98 -17.04 11.25
N PRO A 249 6.65 -18.19 11.01
CA PRO A 249 8.11 -18.29 11.09
C PRO A 249 8.86 -17.28 10.20
N TYR A 250 8.32 -16.92 9.04
CA TYR A 250 8.87 -15.85 8.23
C TYR A 250 8.80 -14.49 8.94
N THR A 251 7.64 -14.15 9.53
CA THR A 251 7.49 -12.87 10.23
C THR A 251 8.45 -12.77 11.41
N GLN A 252 8.60 -13.86 12.18
CA GLN A 252 9.56 -13.93 13.28
C GLN A 252 10.99 -13.69 12.80
N ALA A 253 11.42 -14.40 11.75
CA ALA A 253 12.75 -14.25 11.18
C ALA A 253 12.97 -12.87 10.54
N PHE A 254 11.94 -12.32 9.85
CA PHE A 254 11.98 -10.98 9.26
C PHE A 254 12.18 -9.89 10.32
N LEU A 255 11.47 -9.98 11.44
CA LEU A 255 11.63 -9.03 12.54
C LEU A 255 12.95 -9.23 13.30
N ALA A 256 13.44 -10.47 13.46
CA ALA A 256 14.74 -10.75 14.07
C ALA A 256 15.92 -10.23 13.25
N ALA A 257 15.76 -10.07 11.94
CA ALA A 257 16.79 -9.51 11.06
C ALA A 257 16.99 -7.99 11.20
N LEU A 258 16.12 -7.31 11.95
CA LEU A 258 16.23 -5.86 12.16
C LEU A 258 17.44 -5.51 13.06
N PRO A 259 18.05 -4.33 12.84
CA PRO A 259 19.14 -3.84 13.68
C PRO A 259 18.80 -3.83 15.16
N GLU A 260 17.62 -3.37 15.51
CA GLU A 260 17.09 -3.27 16.89
C GLU A 260 16.85 -4.63 17.57
N ASN A 261 16.74 -5.72 16.79
CA ASN A 261 16.51 -7.08 17.27
C ASN A 261 17.73 -8.00 17.16
N GLY A 262 18.93 -7.42 16.94
CA GLY A 262 20.19 -8.16 17.00
C GLY A 262 20.72 -8.68 15.66
N PHE A 263 20.21 -8.18 14.52
CA PHE A 263 20.74 -8.46 13.18
C PHE A 263 20.86 -9.96 12.85
N GLN A 264 19.87 -10.76 13.19
CA GLN A 264 19.88 -12.17 12.81
C GLN A 264 19.43 -12.31 11.35
N PRO A 265 20.34 -12.63 10.42
CA PRO A 265 19.98 -12.69 9.00
C PRO A 265 18.95 -13.80 8.75
N LEU A 266 17.99 -13.53 7.88
CA LEU A 266 17.10 -14.58 7.41
C LEU A 266 17.89 -15.67 6.71
N PRO A 267 17.64 -16.95 6.99
CA PRO A 267 18.34 -18.03 6.33
C PRO A 267 18.03 -18.08 4.83
N GLY A 268 19.02 -18.38 4.01
CA GLY A 268 18.92 -18.53 2.56
C GLY A 268 18.59 -17.22 1.82
N LEU A 269 18.43 -17.32 0.50
CA LEU A 269 18.08 -16.20 -0.36
C LEU A 269 16.56 -16.12 -0.55
N PRO A 270 15.99 -14.91 -0.74
CA PRO A 270 14.60 -14.78 -1.15
C PRO A 270 14.41 -15.48 -2.49
N PRO A 271 13.28 -16.18 -2.70
CA PRO A 271 13.03 -16.85 -3.97
C PRO A 271 12.92 -15.83 -5.11
N LEU A 272 13.45 -16.21 -6.27
CA LEU A 272 13.20 -15.44 -7.48
C LEU A 272 11.74 -15.59 -7.89
N PRO A 273 11.12 -14.56 -8.47
CA PRO A 273 9.70 -14.60 -8.83
C PRO A 273 9.31 -15.70 -9.83
N GLN A 274 10.27 -16.21 -10.59
CA GLN A 274 10.10 -17.35 -11.53
C GLN A 274 10.39 -18.71 -10.92
N ASP A 275 10.87 -18.80 -9.69
CA ASP A 275 11.24 -20.08 -9.07
C ASP A 275 10.00 -20.97 -8.89
N HIS A 276 10.19 -22.26 -9.08
CA HIS A 276 9.25 -23.27 -8.64
C HIS A 276 9.32 -23.42 -7.12
N LEU A 277 8.38 -22.76 -6.45
CA LEU A 277 8.29 -22.82 -5.00
C LEU A 277 7.38 -23.99 -4.56
N PRO A 278 7.69 -24.63 -3.42
CA PRO A 278 6.79 -25.60 -2.80
C PRO A 278 5.48 -24.90 -2.37
N ASP A 279 4.49 -25.70 -2.03
CA ASP A 279 3.15 -25.22 -1.65
C ASP A 279 3.18 -24.26 -0.47
N CYS A 280 3.99 -24.52 0.58
CA CYS A 280 4.40 -23.51 1.55
C CYS A 280 5.64 -22.76 1.02
N ARG A 281 5.49 -21.56 0.55
CA ARG A 281 6.55 -20.79 -0.11
C ARG A 281 7.76 -20.50 0.77
N PHE A 282 7.57 -20.44 2.08
CA PHE A 282 8.67 -20.23 3.04
C PHE A 282 9.37 -21.55 3.44
N ALA A 283 8.85 -22.73 3.06
CA ALA A 283 9.40 -24.03 3.45
C ALA A 283 10.92 -24.17 3.25
N PRO A 284 11.55 -23.72 2.13
CA PRO A 284 12.99 -23.83 1.94
C PRO A 284 13.85 -23.04 2.94
N ARG A 285 13.28 -22.04 3.60
CA ARG A 285 13.96 -21.14 4.56
C ARG A 285 13.43 -21.31 5.98
N CYS A 286 12.42 -22.18 6.18
CA CYS A 286 11.72 -22.31 7.44
C CYS A 286 12.44 -23.25 8.40
N PRO A 287 12.87 -22.81 9.60
CA PRO A 287 13.51 -23.69 10.59
C PRO A 287 12.55 -24.76 11.15
N SER A 288 11.23 -24.54 11.02
CA SER A 288 10.17 -25.46 11.50
C SER A 288 9.49 -26.19 10.34
N CYS A 289 10.19 -26.35 9.18
CA CYS A 289 9.63 -27.01 8.01
C CYS A 289 9.24 -28.46 8.29
N GLN A 290 8.03 -28.87 7.88
CA GLN A 290 7.51 -30.24 7.98
C GLN A 290 7.31 -30.81 6.57
N LYS A 291 7.19 -32.14 6.45
CA LYS A 291 6.96 -32.79 5.13
C LYS A 291 5.74 -32.21 4.41
N ARG A 292 4.64 -31.97 5.12
CA ARG A 292 3.43 -31.39 4.55
C ARG A 292 3.63 -29.98 3.98
N CYS A 293 4.61 -29.22 4.49
CA CYS A 293 4.94 -27.90 3.94
C CYS A 293 5.47 -27.96 2.50
N LEU A 294 6.00 -29.10 2.07
CA LEU A 294 6.53 -29.32 0.72
C LEU A 294 5.48 -29.88 -0.26
N GLN A 295 4.31 -30.31 0.23
CA GLN A 295 3.33 -31.08 -0.53
C GLN A 295 1.92 -30.50 -0.48
N GLU A 296 1.65 -29.55 0.44
CA GLU A 296 0.32 -29.03 0.67
C GLU A 296 0.38 -27.51 0.91
N VAL A 297 -0.60 -26.79 0.37
CA VAL A 297 -0.76 -25.34 0.61
C VAL A 297 -1.26 -25.14 2.04
N PRO A 298 -0.54 -24.38 2.89
CA PRO A 298 -1.03 -24.09 4.23
C PRO A 298 -2.33 -23.28 4.16
N PRO A 299 -3.40 -23.73 4.80
CA PRO A 299 -4.61 -22.92 4.93
C PRO A 299 -4.36 -21.70 5.84
N VAL A 300 -5.22 -20.70 5.72
CA VAL A 300 -5.20 -19.55 6.61
C VAL A 300 -5.98 -19.89 7.88
N TYR A 301 -5.29 -19.90 9.01
CA TYR A 301 -5.90 -20.08 10.34
C TYR A 301 -6.25 -18.72 10.93
N ASP A 302 -7.50 -18.55 11.33
CA ASP A 302 -8.00 -17.36 11.99
C ASP A 302 -8.11 -17.62 13.50
N SER A 303 -7.29 -16.92 14.28
CA SER A 303 -7.30 -17.02 15.76
C SER A 303 -8.15 -15.93 16.41
N GLY A 304 -8.91 -15.15 15.63
CA GLY A 304 -9.65 -13.98 16.10
C GLY A 304 -8.79 -12.72 16.28
N THR A 305 -7.51 -12.88 16.63
CA THR A 305 -6.56 -11.75 16.79
C THR A 305 -5.52 -11.67 15.67
N ALA A 306 -5.32 -12.75 14.91
CA ALA A 306 -4.45 -12.77 13.75
C ALA A 306 -4.85 -13.90 12.79
N LYS A 307 -4.63 -13.67 11.49
CA LYS A 307 -4.73 -14.67 10.44
C LYS A 307 -3.33 -15.11 10.06
N VAL A 308 -3.07 -16.42 10.07
CA VAL A 308 -1.73 -16.98 9.82
C VAL A 308 -1.82 -18.13 8.83
N ARG A 309 -1.05 -18.08 7.75
CA ARG A 309 -0.94 -19.14 6.74
C ARG A 309 0.22 -20.08 7.11
N CYS A 310 0.03 -20.94 8.09
CA CYS A 310 1.08 -21.86 8.55
C CYS A 310 0.51 -23.09 9.26
N PHE A 311 1.04 -24.27 8.94
CA PHE A 311 0.65 -25.54 9.57
C PHE A 311 0.98 -25.66 11.07
N LEU A 312 1.81 -24.81 11.63
CA LEU A 312 2.06 -24.82 13.07
C LEU A 312 0.84 -24.41 13.91
N TYR A 313 -0.20 -23.87 13.27
CA TYR A 313 -1.45 -23.42 13.89
C TYR A 313 -2.66 -24.28 13.48
N ALA A 314 -2.41 -25.44 12.82
CA ALA A 314 -3.41 -26.41 12.41
C ALA A 314 -3.93 -27.25 13.57
#